data_392b405f25ede60edee068e27e7cee45
#
_entry.id   392b405f25ede60edee068e27e7cee45
#
_cell.length_a   1.000
_cell.length_b   1.000
_cell.length_c   1.000
_cell.angle_alpha   90.00
_cell.angle_beta   90.00
_cell.angle_gamma   90.00
#
_symmetry.space_group_name_H-M   'P 1'
#
loop_
_entity.id
_entity.type
_entity.pdbx_description
1 polymer ?
#
loop_
_entity_poly.entity_id
_entity_poly.type
_entity_poly.pdbx_seq_one_letter_code
_entity_poly.pdbx_strand_id
1 'polypeptide(L)'
;WDDRYRLLGHRDVLGSLMSLGVGRERFGDIIMQDAGAVLLADTKLVPYLQQNFTKIAMVSIAIEEMPLSDIAPRQEKVKEIKTTVASLRLDAIASSGFGISRTKAAEAIKGDRVQVNWQPAKGPSQDVSQGDVISLRGKGRMELAEITGTSRKGRIGVLLKRYM
;
A
#
# COMPACT_ATOMS: atom_id res chain seq x y z
N TRP A 1 11.11 17.89 6.67
CA TRP A 1 10.87 19.04 5.77
C TRP A 1 9.62 19.82 6.17
N ASP A 2 9.50 21.05 5.68
CA ASP A 2 8.32 21.87 5.86
C ASP A 2 7.29 21.54 4.77
N ASP A 3 6.13 21.00 5.15
CA ASP A 3 5.07 20.54 4.24
C ASP A 3 4.13 21.66 3.77
N ARG A 4 4.32 22.91 4.28
CA ARG A 4 3.48 24.07 3.92
C ARG A 4 3.51 24.41 2.43
N TYR A 5 4.56 24.00 1.72
CA TYR A 5 4.75 24.34 0.32
C TYR A 5 4.39 23.23 -0.66
N ARG A 6 4.58 21.96 -0.29
CA ARG A 6 4.27 20.79 -1.11
C ARG A 6 4.37 19.51 -0.30
N LEU A 7 3.37 18.65 -0.44
CA LEU A 7 3.46 17.26 0.04
C LEU A 7 4.45 16.48 -0.86
N LEU A 8 5.58 16.09 -0.28
CA LEU A 8 6.56 15.25 -0.96
C LEU A 8 6.13 13.78 -0.87
N GLY A 9 6.23 13.08 -1.99
CA GLY A 9 5.96 11.66 -2.08
C GLY A 9 7.22 10.82 -2.20
N HIS A 10 7.07 9.51 -2.08
CA HIS A 10 8.16 8.54 -2.25
C HIS A 10 8.95 8.75 -3.55
N ARG A 11 8.27 9.06 -4.66
CA ARG A 11 8.91 9.31 -5.96
C ARG A 11 9.79 10.56 -5.98
N ASP A 12 9.40 11.61 -5.26
CA ASP A 12 10.16 12.84 -5.16
C ASP A 12 11.47 12.59 -4.39
N VAL A 13 11.39 11.84 -3.28
CA VAL A 13 12.57 11.43 -2.49
C VAL A 13 13.51 10.57 -3.33
N LEU A 14 12.99 9.51 -3.93
CA LEU A 14 13.78 8.59 -4.75
C LEU A 14 14.44 9.31 -5.95
N GLY A 15 13.67 10.13 -6.67
CA GLY A 15 14.18 10.87 -7.81
C GLY A 15 15.32 11.83 -7.43
N SER A 16 15.19 12.53 -6.30
CA SER A 16 16.22 13.43 -5.79
C SER A 16 17.47 12.67 -5.31
N LEU A 17 17.31 11.49 -4.69
CA LEU A 17 18.44 10.61 -4.35
C LEU A 17 19.18 10.12 -5.59
N MET A 18 18.45 9.70 -6.63
CA MET A 18 19.09 9.24 -7.88
C MET A 18 19.87 10.36 -8.58
N SER A 19 19.45 11.62 -8.45
CA SER A 19 20.16 12.77 -9.04
C SER A 19 21.52 13.04 -8.40
N LEU A 20 21.80 12.46 -7.23
CA LEU A 20 23.14 12.55 -6.59
C LEU A 20 24.21 11.66 -7.26
N GLY A 21 23.83 10.84 -8.24
CA GLY A 21 24.77 9.95 -8.93
C GLY A 21 25.19 8.72 -8.12
N VAL A 22 24.51 8.44 -7.02
CA VAL A 22 24.76 7.23 -6.20
C VAL A 22 23.90 6.08 -6.71
N GLY A 23 24.48 4.89 -6.85
CA GLY A 23 23.78 3.71 -7.33
C GLY A 23 22.60 3.31 -6.41
N ARG A 24 21.50 2.86 -7.01
CA ARG A 24 20.26 2.49 -6.29
C ARG A 24 20.49 1.38 -5.26
N GLU A 25 21.42 0.48 -5.54
CA GLU A 25 21.78 -0.67 -4.69
C GLU A 25 22.38 -0.26 -3.33
N ARG A 26 22.80 0.99 -3.19
CA ARG A 26 23.34 1.54 -1.93
C ARG A 26 22.27 2.11 -1.01
N PHE A 27 21.04 2.15 -1.47
CA PHE A 27 19.87 2.59 -0.71
C PHE A 27 18.94 1.42 -0.48
N GLY A 28 18.45 1.30 0.74
CA GLY A 28 17.36 0.40 1.10
C GLY A 28 15.99 1.04 0.87
N ASP A 29 15.08 0.78 1.79
CA ASP A 29 13.72 1.30 1.72
C ASP A 29 13.63 2.78 2.08
N ILE A 30 12.67 3.46 1.46
CA ILE A 30 12.24 4.80 1.80
C ILE A 30 10.87 4.70 2.47
N ILE A 31 10.82 4.95 3.77
CA ILE A 31 9.61 4.86 4.58
C ILE A 31 9.05 6.28 4.74
N MET A 32 7.95 6.58 4.06
CA MET A 32 7.28 7.87 4.19
C MET A 32 6.57 7.97 5.54
N GLN A 33 6.75 9.10 6.23
CA GLN A 33 6.10 9.45 7.49
C GLN A 33 5.31 10.75 7.33
N ASP A 34 4.50 11.13 8.34
CA ASP A 34 3.65 12.33 8.28
C ASP A 34 4.48 13.62 8.14
N ALA A 35 5.66 13.70 8.75
CA ALA A 35 6.53 14.88 8.74
C ALA A 35 7.90 14.64 8.11
N GLY A 36 8.03 13.64 7.23
CA GLY A 36 9.33 13.37 6.63
C GLY A 36 9.41 12.01 5.95
N ALA A 37 10.61 11.48 5.82
CA ALA A 37 10.87 10.13 5.36
C ALA A 37 12.08 9.56 6.08
N VAL A 38 12.07 8.27 6.36
CA VAL A 38 13.24 7.52 6.81
C VAL A 38 13.84 6.81 5.60
N LEU A 39 15.12 7.01 5.39
CA LEU A 39 15.90 6.35 4.35
C LEU A 39 16.82 5.32 4.99
N LEU A 40 16.74 4.08 4.57
CA LEU A 40 17.75 3.07 4.88
C LEU A 40 18.90 3.21 3.87
N ALA A 41 20.12 3.43 4.35
CA ALA A 41 21.29 3.60 3.51
C ALA A 41 22.53 2.94 4.14
N ASP A 42 23.54 2.65 3.30
CA ASP A 42 24.85 2.26 3.78
C ASP A 42 25.43 3.38 4.65
N THR A 43 25.90 3.05 5.86
CA THR A 43 26.47 4.03 6.81
C THR A 43 27.63 4.83 6.22
N LYS A 44 28.38 4.27 5.27
CA LYS A 44 29.46 4.98 4.56
C LYS A 44 28.96 6.13 3.69
N LEU A 45 27.66 6.14 3.35
CA LEU A 45 27.05 7.21 2.57
C LEU A 45 26.56 8.38 3.41
N VAL A 46 26.40 8.20 4.71
CA VAL A 46 25.80 9.21 5.59
C VAL A 46 26.51 10.57 5.50
N PRO A 47 27.85 10.68 5.59
CA PRO A 47 28.52 11.97 5.47
C PRO A 47 28.30 12.64 4.10
N TYR A 48 28.27 11.84 3.04
CA TYR A 48 28.00 12.34 1.70
C TYR A 48 26.57 12.86 1.55
N LEU A 49 25.59 12.13 2.08
CA LEU A 49 24.19 12.53 2.05
C LEU A 49 23.95 13.81 2.87
N GLN A 50 24.52 13.91 4.06
CA GLN A 50 24.41 15.11 4.89
C GLN A 50 24.94 16.38 4.19
N GLN A 51 25.97 16.24 3.39
CA GLN A 51 26.55 17.36 2.66
C GLN A 51 25.83 17.70 1.36
N ASN A 52 25.33 16.68 0.64
CA ASN A 52 24.89 16.86 -0.73
C ASN A 52 23.36 16.71 -0.91
N PHE A 53 22.68 15.99 -0.02
CA PHE A 53 21.24 15.80 -0.10
C PHE A 53 20.47 16.83 0.74
N THR A 54 20.53 18.08 0.29
CA THR A 54 19.98 19.24 1.03
C THR A 54 18.56 19.62 0.56
N LYS A 55 18.09 19.05 -0.56
CA LYS A 55 16.76 19.35 -1.14
C LYS A 55 16.13 18.13 -1.74
N ILE A 56 14.80 18.06 -1.67
CA ILE A 56 13.96 17.14 -2.42
C ILE A 56 13.06 18.00 -3.32
N ALA A 57 13.22 17.88 -4.63
CA ALA A 57 12.63 18.82 -5.59
C ALA A 57 12.98 20.27 -5.23
N MET A 58 12.00 21.11 -4.89
CA MET A 58 12.19 22.51 -4.49
C MET A 58 12.21 22.72 -2.98
N VAL A 59 12.05 21.67 -2.18
CA VAL A 59 11.91 21.77 -0.73
C VAL A 59 13.24 21.46 -0.05
N SER A 60 13.73 22.38 0.80
CA SER A 60 14.91 22.15 1.62
C SER A 60 14.64 21.12 2.71
N ILE A 61 15.62 20.27 2.98
CA ILE A 61 15.53 19.22 3.99
C ILE A 61 16.73 19.27 4.94
N ALA A 62 16.55 18.72 6.13
CA ALA A 62 17.63 18.35 7.05
C ALA A 62 17.68 16.82 7.15
N ILE A 63 18.89 16.28 7.34
CA ILE A 63 19.14 14.86 7.53
C ILE A 63 19.68 14.65 8.93
N GLU A 64 19.04 13.75 9.66
CA GLU A 64 19.44 13.31 10.99
C GLU A 64 19.59 11.79 10.97
N GLU A 65 20.63 11.29 11.65
CA GLU A 65 20.78 9.85 11.87
C GLU A 65 19.89 9.40 13.02
N MET A 66 19.30 8.22 12.85
CA MET A 66 18.47 7.62 13.90
C MET A 66 18.77 6.12 14.00
N PRO A 67 18.71 5.53 15.20
CA PRO A 67 18.82 4.10 15.40
C PRO A 67 17.69 3.35 14.68
N LEU A 68 17.98 2.14 14.19
CA LEU A 68 16.95 1.29 13.57
C LEU A 68 15.78 0.96 14.52
N SER A 69 16.06 0.91 15.83
CA SER A 69 15.03 0.71 16.87
C SER A 69 13.96 1.79 16.90
N ASP A 70 14.29 2.99 16.43
CA ASP A 70 13.40 4.17 16.51
C ASP A 70 12.55 4.32 15.24
N ILE A 71 12.75 3.43 14.27
CA ILE A 71 11.92 3.39 13.08
C ILE A 71 10.55 2.85 13.47
N ALA A 72 9.57 3.74 13.60
CA ALA A 72 8.19 3.32 13.76
C ALA A 72 7.71 2.62 12.48
N PRO A 73 7.17 1.39 12.57
CA PRO A 73 6.55 0.76 11.42
C PRO A 73 5.42 1.66 10.91
N ARG A 74 5.32 1.83 9.60
CA ARG A 74 4.24 2.62 8.99
C ARG A 74 2.92 2.09 9.49
N GLN A 75 2.17 2.89 10.23
CA GLN A 75 0.80 2.56 10.58
C GLN A 75 -0.03 2.59 9.28
N GLU A 76 -0.27 1.42 8.72
CA GLU A 76 -1.19 1.31 7.59
C GLU A 76 -2.58 1.74 8.06
N LYS A 77 -3.13 2.77 7.42
CA LYS A 77 -4.52 3.15 7.68
C LYS A 77 -5.41 2.04 7.17
N VAL A 78 -5.98 1.28 8.10
CA VAL A 78 -6.88 0.16 7.79
C VAL A 78 -8.32 0.62 7.97
N LYS A 79 -9.10 0.49 6.91
CA LYS A 79 -10.55 0.69 6.96
C LYS A 79 -11.24 -0.67 7.06
N GLU A 80 -11.94 -0.90 8.15
CA GLU A 80 -12.80 -2.06 8.31
C GLU A 80 -14.15 -1.86 7.62
N ILE A 81 -14.56 -2.85 6.83
CA ILE A 81 -15.82 -2.87 6.08
C ILE A 81 -16.58 -4.13 6.48
N LYS A 82 -17.63 -3.97 7.29
CA LYS A 82 -18.56 -5.04 7.63
C LYS A 82 -19.70 -5.04 6.62
N THR A 83 -19.88 -6.13 5.90
CA THR A 83 -20.90 -6.24 4.85
C THR A 83 -21.40 -7.67 4.68
N THR A 84 -22.38 -7.88 3.82
CA THR A 84 -22.84 -9.20 3.45
C THR A 84 -22.74 -9.40 1.95
N VAL A 85 -22.31 -10.59 1.53
CA VAL A 85 -22.20 -10.99 0.13
C VAL A 85 -23.08 -12.19 -0.18
N ALA A 86 -23.46 -12.37 -1.44
CA ALA A 86 -24.26 -13.53 -1.84
C ALA A 86 -23.42 -14.81 -1.92
N SER A 87 -22.11 -14.68 -2.14
CA SER A 87 -21.15 -15.78 -2.22
C SER A 87 -19.75 -15.26 -1.95
N LEU A 88 -18.81 -16.14 -1.61
CA LEU A 88 -17.40 -15.81 -1.40
C LEU A 88 -16.61 -15.73 -2.73
N ARG A 89 -17.29 -15.43 -3.83
CA ARG A 89 -16.65 -15.25 -5.13
C ARG A 89 -15.85 -13.94 -5.16
N LEU A 90 -14.75 -13.97 -5.87
CA LEU A 90 -13.83 -12.83 -5.99
C LEU A 90 -14.53 -11.57 -6.52
N ASP A 91 -15.43 -11.68 -7.52
CA ASP A 91 -16.19 -10.55 -8.06
C ASP A 91 -17.10 -9.88 -7.00
N ALA A 92 -17.71 -10.69 -6.12
CA ALA A 92 -18.57 -10.18 -5.07
C ALA A 92 -17.79 -9.53 -3.91
N ILE A 93 -16.71 -10.17 -3.49
CA ILE A 93 -15.83 -9.66 -2.43
C ILE A 93 -15.12 -8.36 -2.91
N ALA A 94 -14.53 -8.36 -4.11
CA ALA A 94 -13.85 -7.20 -4.69
C ALA A 94 -14.80 -6.00 -4.87
N SER A 95 -16.03 -6.26 -5.33
CA SER A 95 -17.07 -5.23 -5.45
C SER A 95 -17.35 -4.55 -4.12
N SER A 96 -17.57 -5.34 -3.06
CA SER A 96 -17.91 -4.83 -1.73
C SER A 96 -16.74 -4.09 -1.08
N GLY A 97 -15.52 -4.62 -1.16
CA GLY A 97 -14.37 -4.07 -0.47
C GLY A 97 -13.76 -2.85 -1.17
N PHE A 98 -13.76 -2.80 -2.51
CA PHE A 98 -13.25 -1.64 -3.24
C PHE A 98 -14.32 -0.58 -3.56
N GLY A 99 -15.59 -0.83 -3.22
CA GLY A 99 -16.67 0.11 -3.47
C GLY A 99 -16.90 0.34 -4.98
N ILE A 100 -16.91 -0.72 -5.77
CA ILE A 100 -17.16 -0.70 -7.21
C ILE A 100 -18.33 -1.63 -7.56
N SER A 101 -18.93 -1.46 -8.75
CA SER A 101 -19.95 -2.39 -9.19
C SER A 101 -19.37 -3.78 -9.46
N ARG A 102 -20.19 -4.81 -9.32
CA ARG A 102 -19.79 -6.19 -9.58
C ARG A 102 -19.29 -6.40 -11.02
N THR A 103 -19.91 -5.71 -11.98
CA THR A 103 -19.48 -5.69 -13.38
C THR A 103 -18.06 -5.13 -13.52
N LYS A 104 -17.79 -3.97 -12.91
CA LYS A 104 -16.45 -3.37 -12.91
C LYS A 104 -15.42 -4.25 -12.21
N ALA A 105 -15.80 -4.94 -11.15
CA ALA A 105 -14.92 -5.92 -10.49
C ALA A 105 -14.59 -7.08 -11.45
N ALA A 106 -15.59 -7.66 -12.11
CA ALA A 106 -15.38 -8.73 -13.09
C ALA A 106 -14.53 -8.30 -14.28
N GLU A 107 -14.71 -7.10 -14.81
CA GLU A 107 -13.88 -6.50 -15.86
C GLU A 107 -12.44 -6.31 -15.41
N ALA A 108 -12.23 -5.84 -14.18
CA ALA A 108 -10.89 -5.66 -13.63
C ALA A 108 -10.17 -7.00 -13.45
N ILE A 109 -10.88 -8.04 -13.04
CA ILE A 109 -10.34 -9.41 -12.90
C ILE A 109 -9.96 -9.98 -14.27
N LYS A 110 -10.84 -9.88 -15.25
CA LYS A 110 -10.57 -10.34 -16.64
C LYS A 110 -9.43 -9.56 -17.32
N GLY A 111 -9.21 -8.32 -16.92
CA GLY A 111 -8.14 -7.46 -17.43
C GLY A 111 -6.83 -7.56 -16.65
N ASP A 112 -6.59 -8.64 -15.90
CA ASP A 112 -5.37 -8.92 -15.13
C ASP A 112 -4.95 -7.80 -14.16
N ARG A 113 -5.93 -7.03 -13.67
CA ARG A 113 -5.70 -5.94 -12.71
C ARG A 113 -5.90 -6.35 -11.26
N VAL A 114 -6.31 -7.61 -11.02
CA VAL A 114 -6.58 -8.16 -9.69
C VAL A 114 -5.65 -9.33 -9.41
N GLN A 115 -5.08 -9.34 -8.23
CA GLN A 115 -4.30 -10.45 -7.70
C GLN A 115 -4.94 -10.96 -6.40
N VAL A 116 -4.82 -12.25 -6.15
CA VAL A 116 -5.16 -12.90 -4.89
C VAL A 116 -3.88 -13.53 -4.35
N ASN A 117 -3.46 -13.15 -3.15
CA ASN A 117 -2.21 -13.60 -2.54
C ASN A 117 -1.00 -13.43 -3.48
N TRP A 118 -0.92 -12.25 -4.12
CA TRP A 118 0.14 -11.86 -5.08
C TRP A 118 0.20 -12.69 -6.37
N GLN A 119 -0.76 -13.58 -6.60
CA GLN A 119 -0.91 -14.31 -7.84
C GLN A 119 -2.03 -13.72 -8.69
N PRO A 120 -1.90 -13.69 -10.03
CA PRO A 120 -2.99 -13.26 -10.90
C PRO A 120 -4.28 -14.03 -10.59
N ALA A 121 -5.40 -13.31 -10.54
CA ALA A 121 -6.69 -13.93 -10.28
C ALA A 121 -7.08 -14.89 -11.42
N LYS A 122 -7.58 -16.08 -11.09
CA LYS A 122 -7.99 -17.11 -12.07
C LYS A 122 -9.26 -16.73 -12.83
N GLY A 123 -10.08 -15.85 -12.26
CA GLY A 123 -11.32 -15.39 -12.87
C GLY A 123 -12.33 -14.82 -11.86
N PRO A 124 -13.41 -14.17 -12.33
CA PRO A 124 -14.40 -13.54 -11.45
C PRO A 124 -15.11 -14.50 -10.47
N SER A 125 -15.23 -15.76 -10.86
CA SER A 125 -15.88 -16.81 -10.06
C SER A 125 -14.93 -17.54 -9.11
N GLN A 126 -13.65 -17.15 -9.06
CA GLN A 126 -12.69 -17.71 -8.11
C GLN A 126 -13.21 -17.55 -6.68
N ASP A 127 -13.19 -18.62 -5.90
CA ASP A 127 -13.53 -18.55 -4.48
C ASP A 127 -12.41 -17.88 -3.69
N VAL A 128 -12.81 -17.11 -2.69
CA VAL A 128 -11.93 -16.39 -1.76
C VAL A 128 -12.14 -16.93 -0.37
N SER A 129 -11.07 -17.22 0.32
CA SER A 129 -11.07 -17.75 1.69
C SER A 129 -10.72 -16.67 2.70
N GLN A 130 -11.07 -16.92 3.96
CA GLN A 130 -10.62 -16.07 5.06
C GLN A 130 -9.10 -16.04 5.13
N GLY A 131 -8.54 -14.85 5.30
CA GLY A 131 -7.10 -14.58 5.28
C GLY A 131 -6.56 -14.22 3.88
N ASP A 132 -7.34 -14.41 2.81
CA ASP A 132 -6.88 -14.05 1.47
C ASP A 132 -6.74 -12.53 1.31
N VAL A 133 -5.62 -12.12 0.71
CA VAL A 133 -5.32 -10.73 0.37
C VAL A 133 -5.60 -10.49 -1.11
N ILE A 134 -6.48 -9.55 -1.39
CA ILE A 134 -6.88 -9.16 -2.74
C ILE A 134 -6.30 -7.79 -3.05
N SER A 135 -5.54 -7.68 -4.12
CA SER A 135 -4.99 -6.42 -4.61
C SER A 135 -5.67 -6.03 -5.92
N LEU A 136 -6.08 -4.76 -6.04
CA LEU A 136 -6.64 -4.18 -7.27
C LEU A 136 -5.79 -2.99 -7.69
N ARG A 137 -5.21 -3.07 -8.87
CA ARG A 137 -4.36 -2.01 -9.43
C ARG A 137 -5.10 -0.68 -9.46
N GLY A 138 -4.52 0.35 -8.83
CA GLY A 138 -5.12 1.69 -8.69
C GLY A 138 -6.14 1.85 -7.57
N LYS A 139 -6.42 0.79 -6.78
CA LYS A 139 -7.35 0.83 -5.64
C LYS A 139 -6.74 0.36 -4.31
N GLY A 140 -5.51 -0.18 -4.35
CA GLY A 140 -4.84 -0.73 -3.17
C GLY A 140 -5.15 -2.19 -2.92
N ARG A 141 -5.03 -2.60 -1.66
CA ARG A 141 -5.24 -3.99 -1.22
C ARG A 141 -6.28 -4.09 -0.12
N MET A 142 -6.88 -5.25 0.00
CA MET A 142 -7.78 -5.61 1.11
C MET A 142 -7.61 -7.07 1.47
N GLU A 143 -7.98 -7.41 2.69
CA GLU A 143 -8.00 -8.77 3.22
C GLU A 143 -9.44 -9.19 3.55
N LEU A 144 -9.82 -10.42 3.24
CA LEU A 144 -11.00 -11.05 3.82
C LEU A 144 -10.65 -11.53 5.23
N ALA A 145 -10.78 -10.63 6.21
CA ALA A 145 -10.28 -10.88 7.57
C ALA A 145 -11.13 -11.92 8.32
N GLU A 146 -12.44 -11.90 8.12
CA GLU A 146 -13.35 -12.80 8.83
C GLU A 146 -14.62 -13.09 8.04
N ILE A 147 -15.13 -14.31 8.19
CA ILE A 147 -16.48 -14.74 7.75
C ILE A 147 -17.34 -14.83 9.00
N THR A 148 -18.27 -13.88 9.17
CA THR A 148 -19.01 -13.67 10.42
C THR A 148 -20.28 -14.52 10.51
N GLY A 149 -20.54 -15.41 9.53
CA GLY A 149 -21.68 -16.31 9.51
C GLY A 149 -22.66 -16.01 8.38
N THR A 150 -23.84 -16.63 8.44
CA THR A 150 -24.87 -16.49 7.41
C THR A 150 -26.12 -15.81 7.97
N SER A 151 -26.62 -14.81 7.25
CA SER A 151 -27.85 -14.11 7.61
C SER A 151 -29.07 -14.97 7.36
N ARG A 152 -30.23 -14.61 7.98
CA ARG A 152 -31.52 -15.31 7.76
C ARG A 152 -31.95 -15.37 6.29
N LYS A 153 -31.43 -14.48 5.44
CA LYS A 153 -31.66 -14.42 3.98
C LYS A 153 -30.61 -15.18 3.16
N GLY A 154 -29.82 -16.04 3.78
CA GLY A 154 -28.77 -16.83 3.10
C GLY A 154 -27.54 -16.03 2.63
N ARG A 155 -27.37 -14.76 3.05
CA ARG A 155 -26.18 -13.97 2.69
C ARG A 155 -25.07 -14.20 3.71
N ILE A 156 -23.83 -14.26 3.23
CA ILE A 156 -22.63 -14.48 4.03
C ILE A 156 -22.14 -13.14 4.57
N GLY A 157 -22.04 -13.02 5.89
CA GLY A 157 -21.43 -11.87 6.56
C GLY A 157 -19.90 -11.93 6.45
N VAL A 158 -19.29 -10.83 6.12
CA VAL A 158 -17.82 -10.73 5.98
C VAL A 158 -17.30 -9.44 6.60
N LEU A 159 -16.10 -9.54 7.19
CA LEU A 159 -15.27 -8.42 7.60
C LEU A 159 -14.11 -8.28 6.61
N LEU A 160 -14.06 -7.17 5.92
CA LEU A 160 -12.96 -6.82 5.01
C LEU A 160 -12.10 -5.73 5.62
N LYS A 161 -10.77 -5.90 5.61
CA LYS A 161 -9.80 -4.88 6.02
C LYS A 161 -9.16 -4.30 4.77
N ARG A 162 -9.45 -3.03 4.48
CA ARG A 162 -8.87 -2.33 3.34
C ARG A 162 -7.71 -1.45 3.80
N TYR A 163 -6.56 -1.67 3.23
CA TYR A 163 -5.32 -0.92 3.47
C TYR A 163 -5.27 0.30 2.54
N MET A 164 -5.01 1.49 3.13
CA MET A 164 -5.03 2.78 2.42
C MET A 164 -3.68 3.48 2.51
#